data_419776fc74b5e10d05f9879358edb706
#
_entry.id   419776fc74b5e10d05f9879358edb706
#
_cell.length_a   1.000
_cell.length_b   1.000
_cell.length_c   1.000
_cell.angle_alpha   90.00
_cell.angle_beta   90.00
_cell.angle_gamma   90.00
#
_symmetry.space_group_name_H-M   'P 1'
#
loop_
_entity.id
_entity.type
_entity.pdbx_description
1 polymer ?
#
loop_
_entity_poly.entity_id
_entity_poly.type
_entity_poly.pdbx_seq_one_letter_code
_entity_poly.pdbx_strand_id
1 'polypeptide(L)'
;MLTEEEKNAGLTGRIIPINIEEQMKSAYIDYSMSVIVSRALPDVRDGMKPVHRRILYDMSAELNLYSDKPTRKSARIVGDVLGKFHPHGDLSVYDAMVRLAQEWSMRYPLVDGQGNFGSMDGDSPAAMRYTEAVSYTHLRAHET
;
A
#
# COMPACT_ATOMS: atom_id res chain seq x y z
N MET A 1 41.25 -47.05 -6.22
CA MET A 1 40.02 -46.53 -5.60
C MET A 1 40.33 -45.11 -5.17
N LEU A 2 39.86 -44.14 -5.91
CA LEU A 2 40.08 -42.71 -5.61
C LEU A 2 39.40 -42.35 -4.30
N THR A 3 40.12 -41.66 -3.43
CA THR A 3 39.53 -41.15 -2.17
C THR A 3 38.47 -40.09 -2.44
N GLU A 4 37.55 -39.88 -1.52
CA GLU A 4 36.51 -38.84 -1.69
C GLU A 4 37.10 -37.44 -1.90
N GLU A 5 38.30 -37.17 -1.35
CA GLU A 5 39.01 -35.94 -1.56
C GLU A 5 39.50 -35.76 -3.01
N GLU A 6 39.90 -36.84 -3.67
CA GLU A 6 40.34 -36.81 -5.08
C GLU A 6 39.17 -36.67 -6.05
N LYS A 7 37.99 -37.14 -5.68
CA LYS A 7 36.76 -36.93 -6.46
C LYS A 7 36.26 -35.49 -6.40
N ASN A 8 36.52 -34.78 -5.33
CA ASN A 8 36.16 -33.38 -5.15
C ASN A 8 37.13 -32.39 -5.77
N ALA A 9 38.37 -32.83 -6.06
CA ALA A 9 39.40 -31.99 -6.68
C ALA A 9 39.08 -31.61 -8.14
N GLY A 10 38.13 -32.28 -8.79
CA GLY A 10 37.69 -31.94 -10.16
C GLY A 10 36.61 -30.86 -10.25
N LEU A 11 36.04 -30.44 -9.13
CA LEU A 11 35.07 -29.34 -9.06
C LEU A 11 35.79 -28.01 -8.90
N THR A 12 35.80 -27.21 -9.94
CA THR A 12 36.35 -25.85 -9.96
C THR A 12 35.51 -24.90 -9.08
N GLY A 13 35.53 -25.12 -7.76
CA GLY A 13 34.80 -24.26 -6.81
C GLY A 13 35.03 -24.68 -5.37
N ARG A 14 35.06 -23.72 -4.48
CA ARG A 14 35.12 -23.94 -3.04
C ARG A 14 33.73 -24.32 -2.51
N ILE A 15 33.57 -25.54 -2.02
CA ILE A 15 32.33 -25.97 -1.38
C ILE A 15 32.33 -25.46 0.08
N ILE A 16 31.38 -24.63 0.43
CA ILE A 16 31.20 -24.13 1.79
C ILE A 16 29.90 -24.79 2.34
N PRO A 17 29.98 -25.56 3.44
CA PRO A 17 28.77 -26.12 4.04
C PRO A 17 27.94 -25.00 4.64
N ILE A 18 26.65 -24.96 4.30
CA ILE A 18 25.69 -23.98 4.80
C ILE A 18 24.59 -24.73 5.54
N ASN A 19 24.23 -24.24 6.72
CA ASN A 19 23.07 -24.75 7.43
C ASN A 19 21.79 -24.23 6.78
N ILE A 20 21.00 -25.14 6.20
CA ILE A 20 19.75 -24.80 5.52
C ILE A 20 18.78 -24.07 6.45
N GLU A 21 18.71 -24.48 7.71
CA GLU A 21 17.79 -23.89 8.70
C GLU A 21 18.13 -22.41 8.96
N GLU A 22 19.40 -22.10 9.16
CA GLU A 22 19.87 -20.72 9.34
C GLU A 22 19.68 -19.88 8.09
N GLN A 23 19.94 -20.44 6.93
CA GLN A 23 19.76 -19.79 5.64
C GLN A 23 18.28 -19.46 5.39
N MET A 24 17.37 -20.38 5.69
CA MET A 24 15.93 -20.15 5.57
C MET A 24 15.42 -19.09 6.55
N LYS A 25 15.89 -19.10 7.79
CA LYS A 25 15.56 -18.07 8.78
C LYS A 25 16.01 -16.69 8.33
N SER A 26 17.25 -16.58 7.87
CA SER A 26 17.81 -15.31 7.37
C SER A 26 17.03 -14.79 6.16
N ALA A 27 16.74 -15.65 5.18
CA ALA A 27 15.97 -15.28 4.00
C ALA A 27 14.53 -14.87 4.35
N TYR A 28 13.89 -15.54 5.30
CA TYR A 28 12.56 -15.19 5.79
C TYR A 28 12.54 -13.84 6.50
N ILE A 29 13.53 -13.56 7.34
CA ILE A 29 13.68 -12.26 8.03
C ILE A 29 13.89 -11.15 7.00
N ASP A 30 14.78 -11.32 6.03
CA ASP A 30 15.04 -10.35 4.97
C ASP A 30 13.79 -10.08 4.14
N TYR A 31 13.04 -11.11 3.76
CA TYR A 31 11.77 -10.97 3.04
C TYR A 31 10.72 -10.25 3.88
N SER A 32 10.53 -10.63 5.14
CA SER A 32 9.58 -10.01 6.06
C SER A 32 9.91 -8.55 6.31
N MET A 33 11.19 -8.21 6.53
CA MET A 33 11.66 -6.83 6.68
C MET A 33 11.40 -6.00 5.43
N SER A 34 11.69 -6.54 4.24
CA SER A 34 11.44 -5.86 2.97
C SER A 34 9.96 -5.56 2.77
N VAL A 35 9.07 -6.52 3.06
CA VAL A 35 7.62 -6.35 2.96
C VAL A 35 7.12 -5.31 3.97
N ILE A 36 7.57 -5.37 5.22
CA ILE A 36 7.19 -4.42 6.28
C ILE A 36 7.65 -3.00 5.92
N VAL A 37 8.89 -2.83 5.50
CA VAL A 37 9.44 -1.52 5.10
C VAL A 37 8.64 -0.94 3.93
N SER A 38 8.32 -1.74 2.92
CA SER A 38 7.57 -1.27 1.75
C SER A 38 6.11 -0.89 2.04
N ARG A 39 5.50 -1.47 3.09
CA ARG A 39 4.08 -1.23 3.44
C ARG A 39 3.88 -0.26 4.60
N ALA A 40 4.72 -0.38 5.64
CA ALA A 40 4.49 0.27 6.93
C ALA A 40 5.11 1.66 7.01
N LEU A 41 6.22 1.91 6.34
CA LEU A 41 6.93 3.17 6.43
C LEU A 41 6.46 4.17 5.38
N PRO A 42 6.05 5.37 5.81
CA PRO A 42 5.73 6.45 4.88
C PRO A 42 6.99 6.96 4.17
N ASP A 43 6.81 7.49 2.96
CA ASP A 43 7.89 8.16 2.23
C ASP A 43 8.29 9.45 2.97
N VAL A 44 9.59 9.67 3.12
CA VAL A 44 10.14 10.84 3.84
C VAL A 44 9.78 12.17 3.17
N ARG A 45 9.50 12.17 1.87
CA ARG A 45 9.19 13.38 1.10
C ARG A 45 7.77 13.88 1.30
N ASP A 46 6.79 13.00 1.39
CA ASP A 46 5.38 13.35 1.44
C ASP A 46 4.58 12.66 2.56
N GLY A 47 5.22 11.76 3.30
CA GLY A 47 4.57 11.04 4.39
C GLY A 47 3.54 10.02 3.95
N MET A 48 3.47 9.67 2.68
CA MET A 48 2.49 8.71 2.17
C MET A 48 3.03 7.29 2.14
N LYS A 49 2.20 6.36 2.60
CA LYS A 49 2.42 4.93 2.40
C LYS A 49 2.01 4.52 0.98
N PRO A 50 2.49 3.39 0.47
CA PRO A 50 2.15 2.94 -0.89
C PRO A 50 0.64 2.84 -1.16
N VAL A 51 -0.16 2.39 -0.20
CA VAL A 51 -1.62 2.30 -0.34
C VAL A 51 -2.26 3.67 -0.55
N HIS A 52 -1.83 4.68 0.19
CA HIS A 52 -2.33 6.06 0.04
C HIS A 52 -1.99 6.61 -1.35
N ARG A 53 -0.77 6.40 -1.80
CA ARG A 53 -0.31 6.83 -3.12
C ARG A 53 -1.11 6.16 -4.25
N ARG A 54 -1.39 4.87 -4.13
CA ARG A 54 -2.20 4.14 -5.10
C ARG A 54 -3.63 4.64 -5.17
N ILE A 55 -4.25 4.92 -4.03
CA ILE A 55 -5.60 5.48 -3.96
C ILE A 55 -5.65 6.85 -4.63
N LEU A 56 -4.76 7.75 -4.29
CA LEU A 56 -4.73 9.11 -4.84
C LEU A 56 -4.40 9.11 -6.33
N TYR A 57 -3.50 8.25 -6.78
CA TYR A 57 -3.18 8.10 -8.20
C TYR A 57 -4.39 7.59 -8.98
N ASP A 58 -5.07 6.56 -8.49
CA ASP A 58 -6.27 6.03 -9.13
C ASP A 58 -7.38 7.07 -9.22
N MET A 59 -7.63 7.78 -8.13
CA MET A 59 -8.63 8.84 -8.11
C MET A 59 -8.32 9.97 -9.08
N SER A 60 -7.08 10.41 -9.16
CA SER A 60 -6.69 11.54 -10.01
C SER A 60 -6.45 11.15 -11.46
N ALA A 61 -5.59 10.18 -11.73
CA ALA A 61 -5.13 9.84 -13.07
C ALA A 61 -6.09 8.93 -13.82
N GLU A 62 -6.64 7.91 -13.14
CA GLU A 62 -7.47 6.90 -13.79
C GLU A 62 -8.95 7.27 -13.81
N LEU A 63 -9.50 7.67 -12.68
CA LEU A 63 -10.90 8.01 -12.54
C LEU A 63 -11.20 9.51 -12.76
N ASN A 64 -10.17 10.34 -12.82
CA ASN A 64 -10.27 11.79 -13.02
C ASN A 64 -11.27 12.46 -12.05
N LEU A 65 -11.18 12.07 -10.77
CA LEU A 65 -12.06 12.51 -9.70
C LEU A 65 -11.45 13.71 -8.95
N TYR A 66 -11.59 14.88 -9.51
CA TYR A 66 -11.23 16.14 -8.85
C TYR A 66 -12.44 16.76 -8.14
N SER A 67 -12.18 17.67 -7.22
CA SER A 67 -13.24 18.29 -6.40
C SER A 67 -14.26 19.11 -7.21
N ASP A 68 -13.96 19.46 -8.44
CA ASP A 68 -14.86 20.11 -9.39
C ASP A 68 -15.82 19.14 -10.10
N LYS A 69 -15.68 17.85 -9.84
CA LYS A 69 -16.46 16.80 -10.48
C LYS A 69 -17.41 16.09 -9.51
N PRO A 70 -18.43 15.42 -10.03
CA PRO A 70 -19.33 14.64 -9.20
C PRO A 70 -18.59 13.55 -8.42
N THR A 71 -18.99 13.36 -7.17
CA THR A 71 -18.48 12.27 -6.33
C THR A 71 -18.77 10.90 -6.93
N ARG A 72 -17.96 9.94 -6.60
CA ARG A 72 -18.13 8.54 -6.98
C ARG A 72 -18.23 7.66 -5.74
N LYS A 73 -18.96 6.57 -5.87
CA LYS A 73 -19.07 5.56 -4.81
C LYS A 73 -17.69 5.09 -4.36
N SER A 74 -17.46 5.07 -3.06
CA SER A 74 -16.21 4.57 -2.48
C SER A 74 -15.91 3.13 -2.91
N ALA A 75 -16.95 2.29 -3.03
CA ALA A 75 -16.80 0.93 -3.52
C ALA A 75 -16.23 0.86 -4.95
N ARG A 76 -16.52 1.83 -5.80
CA ARG A 76 -15.95 1.90 -7.16
C ARG A 76 -14.46 2.23 -7.11
N ILE A 77 -14.08 3.20 -6.30
CA ILE A 77 -12.67 3.60 -6.12
C ILE A 77 -11.86 2.44 -5.55
N VAL A 78 -12.35 1.82 -4.48
CA VAL A 78 -11.70 0.67 -3.85
C VAL A 78 -11.56 -0.50 -4.82
N GLY A 79 -12.60 -0.82 -5.58
CA GLY A 79 -12.56 -1.89 -6.58
C GLY A 79 -11.55 -1.64 -7.70
N ASP A 80 -11.43 -0.42 -8.16
CA ASP A 80 -10.46 -0.06 -9.20
C ASP A 80 -9.01 -0.15 -8.69
N VAL A 81 -8.74 0.36 -7.49
CA VAL A 81 -7.44 0.24 -6.82
C VAL A 81 -7.02 -1.22 -6.63
N LEU A 82 -7.94 -2.06 -6.15
CA LEU A 82 -7.67 -3.49 -5.96
C LEU A 82 -7.35 -4.20 -7.28
N GLY A 83 -8.11 -3.88 -8.32
CA GLY A 83 -7.94 -4.52 -9.61
C GLY A 83 -6.63 -4.14 -10.33
N LYS A 84 -6.16 -2.92 -10.14
CA LYS A 84 -5.02 -2.38 -10.90
C LYS A 84 -3.71 -2.36 -10.11
N PHE A 85 -3.74 -2.00 -8.84
CA PHE A 85 -2.55 -1.58 -8.12
C PHE A 85 -2.26 -2.32 -6.82
N HIS A 86 -3.28 -2.85 -6.16
CA HIS A 86 -3.13 -3.32 -4.77
C HIS A 86 -3.89 -4.64 -4.54
N PRO A 87 -3.26 -5.82 -4.76
CA PRO A 87 -3.92 -7.11 -4.64
C PRO A 87 -4.07 -7.57 -3.17
N HIS A 88 -4.67 -6.75 -2.32
CA HIS A 88 -4.93 -7.02 -0.90
C HIS A 88 -6.42 -6.85 -0.59
N GLY A 89 -6.81 -7.05 0.67
CA GLY A 89 -8.20 -6.96 1.08
C GLY A 89 -8.83 -5.57 0.85
N ASP A 90 -10.08 -5.54 0.45
CA ASP A 90 -10.86 -4.34 0.19
C ASP A 90 -11.00 -3.43 1.42
N LEU A 91 -11.17 -4.01 2.60
CA LEU A 91 -11.27 -3.28 3.85
C LEU A 91 -10.03 -2.45 4.16
N SER A 92 -8.84 -2.98 3.89
CA SER A 92 -7.59 -2.26 4.13
C SER A 92 -7.45 -1.02 3.23
N VAL A 93 -7.87 -1.13 1.98
CA VAL A 93 -7.88 0.00 1.03
C VAL A 93 -8.93 1.03 1.43
N TYR A 94 -10.12 0.59 1.78
CA TYR A 94 -11.20 1.47 2.23
C TYR A 94 -10.83 2.22 3.52
N ASP A 95 -10.28 1.54 4.52
CA ASP A 95 -9.84 2.16 5.76
C ASP A 95 -8.74 3.22 5.53
N ALA A 96 -7.82 2.96 4.62
CA ALA A 96 -6.81 3.93 4.23
C ALA A 96 -7.43 5.16 3.55
N MET A 97 -8.39 4.97 2.65
CA MET A 97 -9.13 6.05 2.00
C MET A 97 -9.93 6.89 3.01
N VAL A 98 -10.60 6.25 3.95
CA VAL A 98 -11.33 6.91 5.03
C VAL A 98 -10.42 7.83 5.84
N ARG A 99 -9.22 7.37 6.21
CA ARG A 99 -8.25 8.20 6.94
C ARG A 99 -7.80 9.43 6.15
N LEU A 100 -7.68 9.33 4.83
CA LEU A 100 -7.35 10.47 3.97
C LEU A 100 -8.45 11.52 3.93
N ALA A 101 -9.69 11.15 4.24
CA ALA A 101 -10.83 12.05 4.29
C ALA A 101 -11.11 12.64 5.69
N GLN A 102 -10.52 12.08 6.74
CA GLN A 102 -10.77 12.49 8.11
C GLN A 102 -9.94 13.73 8.48
N GLU A 103 -10.59 14.81 8.87
CA GLU A 103 -9.94 16.07 9.25
C GLU A 103 -9.08 15.95 10.52
N TRP A 104 -9.45 15.06 11.45
CA TRP A 104 -8.68 14.82 12.67
C TRP A 104 -7.50 13.84 12.47
N SER A 105 -7.49 13.07 11.39
CA SER A 105 -6.41 12.15 11.05
C SER A 105 -5.34 12.79 10.18
N MET A 106 -5.72 13.78 9.39
CA MET A 106 -4.86 14.46 8.43
C MET A 106 -4.88 15.95 8.67
N ARG A 107 -3.71 16.59 8.70
CA ARG A 107 -3.62 18.05 8.77
C ARG A 107 -4.33 18.72 7.59
N TYR A 108 -4.14 18.14 6.41
CA TYR A 108 -4.83 18.54 5.18
C TYR A 108 -5.46 17.30 4.57
N PRO A 109 -6.78 17.13 4.66
CA PRO A 109 -7.45 16.00 4.01
C PRO A 109 -7.19 15.99 2.52
N LEU A 110 -6.88 14.81 1.99
CA LEU A 110 -6.56 14.63 0.56
C LEU A 110 -7.75 14.08 -0.22
N VAL A 111 -8.76 13.62 0.47
CA VAL A 111 -10.00 13.08 -0.10
C VAL A 111 -11.16 13.88 0.48
N ASP A 112 -12.04 14.36 -0.39
CA ASP A 112 -13.31 14.97 0.00
C ASP A 112 -14.41 13.92 -0.05
N GLY A 113 -14.94 13.57 1.12
CA GLY A 113 -15.91 12.50 1.28
C GLY A 113 -17.29 13.01 1.56
N GLN A 114 -18.28 12.36 0.94
CA GLN A 114 -19.69 12.54 1.26
C GLN A 114 -20.24 11.28 1.96
N GLY A 115 -20.90 11.50 3.08
CA GLY A 115 -21.44 10.43 3.90
C GLY A 115 -20.75 10.32 5.26
N ASN A 116 -20.94 9.19 5.92
CA ASN A 116 -20.34 8.93 7.23
C ASN A 116 -18.95 8.32 7.09
N PHE A 117 -17.91 9.11 7.35
CA PHE A 117 -16.50 8.67 7.41
C PHE A 117 -16.00 8.48 8.85
N GLY A 118 -16.89 8.26 9.78
CA GLY A 118 -16.56 8.09 11.19
C GLY A 118 -16.59 9.41 11.97
N SER A 119 -16.26 9.34 13.25
CA SER A 119 -16.14 10.50 14.12
C SER A 119 -14.90 10.44 15.00
N MET A 120 -14.55 11.58 15.57
CA MET A 120 -13.48 11.69 16.57
C MET A 120 -13.77 10.88 17.85
N ASP A 121 -15.03 10.64 18.14
CA ASP A 121 -15.52 9.89 19.31
C ASP A 121 -15.45 8.36 19.12
N GLY A 122 -14.93 7.90 17.98
CA GLY A 122 -14.72 6.48 17.72
C GLY A 122 -15.81 5.78 16.93
N ASP A 123 -16.76 6.53 16.35
CA ASP A 123 -17.74 5.94 15.45
C ASP A 123 -17.08 5.39 14.19
N SER A 124 -17.48 4.20 13.79
CA SER A 124 -17.01 3.58 12.57
C SER A 124 -17.57 4.25 11.32
N PRO A 125 -16.81 4.33 10.22
CA PRO A 125 -17.35 4.80 8.95
C PRO A 125 -18.44 3.87 8.43
N ALA A 126 -19.35 4.40 7.62
CA ALA A 126 -20.33 3.59 6.91
C ALA A 126 -19.65 2.67 5.90
N ALA A 127 -20.30 1.59 5.50
CA ALA A 127 -19.78 0.69 4.48
C ALA A 127 -19.52 1.43 3.16
N MET A 128 -18.51 1.00 2.41
CA MET A 128 -18.06 1.65 1.17
C MET A 128 -19.15 1.82 0.09
N ARG A 129 -20.21 1.04 0.16
CA ARG A 129 -21.37 1.16 -0.75
C ARG A 129 -22.24 2.39 -0.50
N TYR A 130 -22.16 2.98 0.71
CA TYR A 130 -22.97 4.13 1.11
C TYR A 130 -22.22 5.45 1.03
N THR A 131 -20.90 5.45 1.00
CA THR A 131 -20.08 6.66 0.98
C THR A 131 -19.63 6.99 -0.44
N GLU A 132 -19.34 8.26 -0.68
CA GLU A 132 -18.85 8.78 -1.95
C GLU A 132 -17.62 9.66 -1.71
N ALA A 133 -16.74 9.76 -2.69
CA ALA A 133 -15.52 10.55 -2.56
C ALA A 133 -15.03 11.16 -3.87
N VAL A 134 -14.28 12.24 -3.75
CA VAL A 134 -13.43 12.87 -4.79
C VAL A 134 -12.11 13.28 -4.17
N SER A 135 -11.08 13.51 -4.98
CA SER A 135 -9.83 14.07 -4.49
C SER A 135 -9.90 15.59 -4.36
N TYR A 136 -9.15 16.14 -3.42
CA TYR A 136 -9.08 17.60 -3.24
C TYR A 136 -8.32 18.30 -4.38
N THR A 137 -8.70 19.54 -4.68
CA THR A 137 -8.09 20.36 -5.74
C THR A 137 -6.61 20.67 -5.53
N HIS A 138 -6.13 20.73 -4.28
CA HIS A 138 -4.73 21.02 -4.02
C HIS A 138 -3.77 19.93 -4.53
N LEU A 139 -4.25 18.69 -4.72
CA LEU A 139 -3.48 17.64 -5.40
C LEU A 139 -3.17 18.02 -6.85
N ARG A 140 -4.08 18.72 -7.50
CA ARG A 140 -3.91 19.18 -8.89
C ARG A 140 -2.83 20.27 -9.03
N ALA A 141 -2.62 21.05 -7.99
CA ALA A 141 -1.60 22.11 -7.98
C ALA A 141 -0.15 21.57 -7.94
N HIS A 142 0.04 20.34 -7.49
CA HIS A 142 1.34 19.68 -7.46
C HIS A 142 1.72 18.97 -8.76
N GLU A 143 0.79 18.84 -9.69
CA GLU A 143 1.02 18.23 -11.00
C GLU A 143 1.47 19.24 -12.06
N THR A 144 1.41 20.48 -11.75
CA THR A 144 1.91 21.59 -12.59
C THR A 144 3.23 22.14 -12.05
#